data_375c9eb69749d55d6d2c8982a9ddfc7b
#
_entry.id   375c9eb69749d55d6d2c8982a9ddfc7b
#
_cell.length_a   1.000
_cell.length_b   1.000
_cell.length_c   1.000
_cell.angle_alpha   90.00
_cell.angle_beta   90.00
_cell.angle_gamma   90.00
#
_symmetry.space_group_name_H-M   'P 1'
#
loop_
_entity.id
_entity.type
_entity.pdbx_description
1 polymer ?
#
loop_
_entity_poly.entity_id
_entity_poly.type
_entity_poly.pdbx_seq_one_letter_code
_entity_poly.pdbx_strand_id
1 'polypeptide(L)'
;MSEEKVGSRRIYEGRVVSLRIDNVRINNKTIAREIVEHPGASAVVPLTTDGKVILVNQYRYAAGIELLEIPAGTIKHGESPEECAMRELQEETGYVALSLELLGSIYPSPGYSNEVIHIYIAKVGSYVGQNTEPDENIKVIYLPLDDAVKMIKERKIKDAKTIVGLMLTYTLFR
;
A
#
# COMPACT_ATOMS: atom_id res chain seq x y z
N MET A 1 -5.02 -18.66 -21.62
CA MET A 1 -6.31 -18.16 -22.12
C MET A 1 -6.24 -16.65 -22.03
N SER A 2 -6.54 -15.93 -23.11
CA SER A 2 -6.60 -14.45 -23.10
C SER A 2 -8.06 -14.03 -23.22
N GLU A 3 -8.46 -13.04 -22.46
CA GLU A 3 -9.73 -12.35 -22.61
C GLU A 3 -9.53 -11.20 -23.62
N GLU A 4 -10.39 -11.12 -24.65
CA GLU A 4 -10.36 -10.06 -25.65
C GLU A 4 -11.36 -8.98 -25.27
N LYS A 5 -10.89 -7.76 -25.03
CA LYS A 5 -11.78 -6.62 -24.79
C LYS A 5 -12.49 -6.20 -26.06
N VAL A 6 -13.83 -6.27 -26.07
CA VAL A 6 -14.69 -5.93 -27.22
C VAL A 6 -15.50 -4.65 -27.00
N GLY A 7 -15.51 -4.11 -25.78
CA GLY A 7 -16.18 -2.84 -25.47
C GLY A 7 -15.87 -2.38 -24.06
N SER A 8 -16.08 -1.10 -23.77
CA SER A 8 -15.86 -0.49 -22.46
C SER A 8 -16.82 0.65 -22.22
N ARG A 9 -17.28 0.80 -20.97
CA ARG A 9 -18.10 1.91 -20.53
C ARG A 9 -17.65 2.38 -19.15
N ARG A 10 -17.33 3.69 -19.02
CA ARG A 10 -17.09 4.34 -17.73
C ARG A 10 -18.41 4.47 -16.98
N ILE A 11 -18.46 4.06 -15.72
CA ILE A 11 -19.62 4.13 -14.84
C ILE A 11 -19.48 5.26 -13.83
N TYR A 12 -18.28 5.41 -13.27
CA TYR A 12 -17.97 6.41 -12.25
C TYR A 12 -16.54 6.89 -12.42
N GLU A 13 -16.32 8.15 -12.11
CA GLU A 13 -15.01 8.78 -12.06
C GLU A 13 -14.93 9.61 -10.78
N GLY A 14 -14.08 9.17 -9.85
CA GLY A 14 -13.87 9.80 -8.54
C GLY A 14 -12.46 10.33 -8.37
N ARG A 15 -12.20 10.89 -7.19
CA ARG A 15 -10.89 11.45 -6.85
C ARG A 15 -9.81 10.37 -6.72
N VAL A 16 -10.14 9.22 -6.14
CA VAL A 16 -9.19 8.13 -5.87
C VAL A 16 -9.38 6.96 -6.83
N VAL A 17 -10.63 6.55 -7.04
CA VAL A 17 -10.95 5.40 -7.88
C VAL A 17 -11.94 5.77 -8.97
N SER A 18 -11.88 5.03 -10.07
CA SER A 18 -12.88 5.05 -11.11
C SER A 18 -13.44 3.65 -11.32
N LEU A 19 -14.68 3.53 -11.82
CA LEU A 19 -15.30 2.26 -12.16
C LEU A 19 -15.63 2.24 -13.66
N ARG A 20 -15.20 1.17 -14.33
CA ARG A 20 -15.63 0.86 -15.68
C ARG A 20 -16.15 -0.56 -15.79
N ILE A 21 -16.99 -0.79 -16.79
CA ILE A 21 -17.41 -2.13 -17.20
C ILE A 21 -16.83 -2.40 -18.58
N ASP A 22 -16.02 -3.45 -18.69
CA ASP A 22 -15.50 -3.96 -19.94
C ASP A 22 -16.30 -5.20 -20.38
N ASN A 23 -16.73 -5.23 -21.65
CA ASN A 23 -17.21 -6.44 -22.25
C ASN A 23 -16.02 -7.21 -22.83
N VAL A 24 -15.86 -8.45 -22.42
CA VAL A 24 -14.74 -9.30 -22.84
C VAL A 24 -15.27 -10.56 -23.52
N ARG A 25 -14.57 -11.00 -24.57
CA ARG A 25 -14.88 -12.25 -25.27
C ARG A 25 -14.00 -13.37 -24.73
N ILE A 26 -14.66 -14.47 -24.31
CA ILE A 26 -14.03 -15.69 -23.85
C ILE A 26 -14.78 -16.85 -24.52
N ASN A 27 -14.07 -17.70 -25.27
CA ASN A 27 -14.67 -18.91 -25.89
C ASN A 27 -16.02 -18.62 -26.60
N ASN A 28 -16.06 -17.60 -27.45
CA ASN A 28 -17.25 -17.16 -28.22
C ASN A 28 -18.42 -16.60 -27.36
N LYS A 29 -18.22 -16.37 -26.06
CA LYS A 29 -19.20 -15.70 -25.20
C LYS A 29 -18.70 -14.31 -24.82
N THR A 30 -19.59 -13.34 -24.81
CA THR A 30 -19.31 -12.00 -24.27
C THR A 30 -19.81 -11.94 -22.84
N ILE A 31 -18.94 -11.56 -21.92
CA ILE A 31 -19.25 -11.38 -20.51
C ILE A 31 -18.75 -10.01 -20.03
N ALA A 32 -19.42 -9.45 -19.02
CA ALA A 32 -19.02 -8.19 -18.41
C ALA A 32 -17.95 -8.41 -17.34
N ARG A 33 -17.00 -7.48 -17.25
CA ARG A 33 -16.03 -7.35 -16.16
C ARG A 33 -16.16 -5.97 -15.52
N GLU A 34 -16.40 -5.94 -14.23
CA GLU A 34 -16.35 -4.72 -13.43
C GLU A 34 -14.92 -4.46 -13.01
N ILE A 35 -14.41 -3.26 -13.28
CA ILE A 35 -13.01 -2.92 -13.01
C ILE A 35 -12.95 -1.61 -12.23
N VAL A 36 -12.44 -1.69 -11.01
CA VAL A 36 -12.03 -0.53 -10.23
C VAL A 36 -10.62 -0.14 -10.67
N GLU A 37 -10.52 1.07 -11.23
CA GLU A 37 -9.24 1.65 -11.64
C GLU A 37 -8.67 2.48 -10.52
N HIS A 38 -7.39 2.23 -10.20
CA HIS A 38 -6.60 2.93 -9.19
C HIS A 38 -5.23 3.29 -9.78
N PRO A 39 -4.66 4.47 -9.50
CA PRO A 39 -3.36 4.88 -10.04
C PRO A 39 -2.17 4.04 -9.53
N GLY A 40 -2.37 3.23 -8.49
CA GLY A 40 -1.34 2.51 -7.77
C GLY A 40 -0.98 3.19 -6.45
N ALA A 41 -0.20 2.50 -5.65
CA ALA A 41 0.26 2.97 -4.35
C ALA A 41 1.69 2.53 -4.07
N SER A 42 2.36 3.23 -3.15
CA SER A 42 3.63 2.80 -2.58
C SER A 42 3.51 2.67 -1.07
N ALA A 43 4.17 1.67 -0.51
CA ALA A 43 4.22 1.39 0.90
C ALA A 43 5.67 1.16 1.34
N VAL A 44 5.99 1.50 2.59
CA VAL A 44 7.36 1.40 3.09
C VAL A 44 7.39 0.64 4.40
N VAL A 45 8.35 -0.26 4.57
CA VAL A 45 8.75 -0.84 5.87
C VAL A 45 9.94 -0.04 6.41
N PRO A 46 9.72 0.96 7.28
CA PRO A 46 10.80 1.78 7.79
C PRO A 46 11.47 1.07 8.96
N LEU A 47 12.78 0.88 8.87
CA LEU A 47 13.60 0.31 9.94
C LEU A 47 14.49 1.37 10.57
N THR A 48 14.44 1.44 11.90
CA THR A 48 15.37 2.23 12.72
C THR A 48 16.69 1.51 12.87
N THR A 49 17.72 2.25 13.28
CA THR A 49 19.08 1.68 13.51
C THR A 49 19.12 0.67 14.65
N ASP A 50 18.17 0.73 15.60
CA ASP A 50 18.03 -0.23 16.71
C ASP A 50 17.08 -1.40 16.37
N GLY A 51 16.73 -1.58 15.07
CA GLY A 51 15.99 -2.75 14.58
C GLY A 51 14.49 -2.72 14.83
N LYS A 52 13.92 -1.56 15.12
CA LYS A 52 12.45 -1.39 15.21
C LYS A 52 11.88 -1.06 13.85
N VAL A 53 10.68 -1.56 13.59
CA VAL A 53 9.84 -1.11 12.49
C VAL A 53 8.95 0.05 12.96
N ILE A 54 8.75 1.04 12.09
CA ILE A 54 7.81 2.14 12.33
C ILE A 54 6.51 1.80 11.62
N LEU A 55 5.43 1.73 12.38
CA LEU A 55 4.08 1.49 11.88
C LEU A 55 3.22 2.73 12.16
N VAL A 56 2.11 2.83 11.46
CA VAL A 56 1.09 3.86 11.65
C VAL A 56 -0.23 3.21 12.06
N ASN A 57 -0.93 3.80 13.02
CA ASN A 57 -2.29 3.40 13.36
C ASN A 57 -3.25 4.44 12.81
N GLN A 58 -4.17 4.03 11.95
CA GLN A 58 -5.09 4.89 11.23
C GLN A 58 -6.49 4.27 11.16
N TYR A 59 -7.54 5.09 11.33
CA TYR A 59 -8.91 4.67 11.09
C TYR A 59 -9.20 4.59 9.60
N ARG A 60 -9.59 3.40 9.12
CA ARG A 60 -9.99 3.17 7.73
C ARG A 60 -11.52 3.13 7.63
N TYR A 61 -12.11 4.24 7.19
CA TYR A 61 -13.57 4.39 7.11
C TYR A 61 -14.25 3.25 6.35
N ALA A 62 -13.70 2.83 5.22
CA ALA A 62 -14.26 1.74 4.41
C ALA A 62 -14.26 0.38 5.15
N ALA A 63 -13.30 0.15 6.04
CA ALA A 63 -13.21 -1.05 6.87
C ALA A 63 -13.98 -0.90 8.20
N GLY A 64 -14.26 0.35 8.62
CA GLY A 64 -14.96 0.67 9.87
C GLY A 64 -14.13 0.42 11.14
N ILE A 65 -12.79 0.32 11.01
CA ILE A 65 -11.87 0.00 12.13
C ILE A 65 -10.57 0.76 12.03
N GLU A 66 -9.87 0.90 13.17
CA GLU A 66 -8.45 1.26 13.18
C GLU A 66 -7.60 0.07 12.71
N LEU A 67 -6.61 0.35 11.86
CA LEU A 67 -5.65 -0.63 11.38
C LEU A 67 -4.23 -0.18 11.72
N LEU A 68 -3.39 -1.16 12.05
CA LEU A 68 -1.95 -0.97 12.18
C LEU A 68 -1.32 -1.32 10.84
N GLU A 69 -0.66 -0.34 10.23
CA GLU A 69 -0.20 -0.40 8.85
C GLU A 69 1.26 0.06 8.73
N ILE A 70 1.95 -0.36 7.67
CA ILE A 70 3.16 0.32 7.20
C ILE A 70 2.74 1.62 6.50
N PRO A 71 3.53 2.71 6.57
CA PRO A 71 3.28 3.96 5.85
C PRO A 71 3.04 3.70 4.37
N ALA A 72 1.98 4.31 3.82
CA ALA A 72 1.61 4.08 2.43
C ALA A 72 0.62 5.10 1.89
N GLY A 73 0.76 5.45 0.62
CA GLY A 73 -0.22 6.29 -0.06
C GLY A 73 -0.27 6.12 -1.56
N THR A 74 -1.20 6.83 -2.15
CA THR A 74 -1.49 6.79 -3.58
C THR A 74 -0.43 7.55 -4.38
N ILE A 75 0.02 6.95 -5.49
CA ILE A 75 0.95 7.58 -6.43
C ILE A 75 0.26 8.76 -7.10
N LYS A 76 0.85 9.96 -6.99
CA LYS A 76 0.35 11.19 -7.61
C LYS A 76 0.71 11.22 -9.10
N HIS A 77 -0.03 12.03 -9.86
CA HIS A 77 0.26 12.17 -11.30
C HIS A 77 1.70 12.67 -11.54
N GLY A 78 2.47 11.92 -12.33
CA GLY A 78 3.86 12.21 -12.64
C GLY A 78 4.87 11.79 -11.58
N GLU A 79 4.42 11.23 -10.46
CA GLU A 79 5.26 10.71 -9.37
C GLU A 79 5.68 9.27 -9.67
N SER A 80 6.94 8.94 -9.46
CA SER A 80 7.40 7.55 -9.49
C SER A 80 7.00 6.81 -8.20
N PRO A 81 6.91 5.48 -8.22
CA PRO A 81 6.65 4.70 -7.00
C PRO A 81 7.67 4.95 -5.90
N GLU A 82 8.93 5.18 -6.23
CA GLU A 82 10.01 5.46 -5.28
C GLU A 82 9.83 6.84 -4.62
N GLU A 83 9.52 7.88 -5.41
CA GLU A 83 9.22 9.23 -4.90
C GLU A 83 8.00 9.21 -3.99
N CYS A 84 6.93 8.49 -4.36
CA CYS A 84 5.76 8.29 -3.53
C CYS A 84 6.14 7.63 -2.19
N ALA A 85 6.93 6.56 -2.21
CA ALA A 85 7.37 5.87 -1.00
C ALA A 85 8.14 6.79 -0.05
N MET A 86 9.05 7.61 -0.57
CA MET A 86 9.83 8.57 0.23
C MET A 86 8.93 9.67 0.83
N ARG A 87 8.00 10.19 0.04
CA ARG A 87 7.05 11.21 0.47
C ARG A 87 6.15 10.69 1.59
N GLU A 88 5.51 9.53 1.41
CA GLU A 88 4.61 8.94 2.39
C GLU A 88 5.34 8.58 3.70
N LEU A 89 6.56 8.06 3.60
CA LEU A 89 7.39 7.81 4.77
C LEU A 89 7.55 9.10 5.60
N GLN A 90 7.91 10.20 4.94
CA GLN A 90 8.12 11.47 5.65
C GLN A 90 6.80 12.07 6.15
N GLU A 91 5.76 12.12 5.32
CA GLU A 91 4.47 12.73 5.67
C GLU A 91 3.83 12.01 6.87
N GLU A 92 3.77 10.67 6.86
CA GLU A 92 3.10 9.89 7.88
C GLU A 92 3.93 9.61 9.12
N THR A 93 5.26 9.50 9.00
CA THR A 93 6.12 9.13 10.14
C THR A 93 7.04 10.24 10.61
N GLY A 94 7.29 11.25 9.80
CA GLY A 94 8.24 12.33 10.07
C GLY A 94 9.71 11.97 9.84
N TYR A 95 10.01 10.79 9.32
CA TYR A 95 11.38 10.34 9.05
C TYR A 95 11.76 10.43 7.58
N VAL A 96 13.02 10.76 7.32
CA VAL A 96 13.61 10.73 5.98
C VAL A 96 14.31 9.39 5.74
N ALA A 97 14.19 8.83 4.55
CA ALA A 97 14.92 7.62 4.17
C ALA A 97 16.42 7.91 3.97
N LEU A 98 17.30 7.11 4.57
CA LEU A 98 18.74 7.05 4.26
C LEU A 98 19.01 6.11 3.09
N SER A 99 18.20 5.06 2.96
CA SER A 99 18.20 4.14 1.84
C SER A 99 16.80 3.61 1.63
N LEU A 100 16.48 3.31 0.38
CA LEU A 100 15.21 2.72 -0.03
C LEU A 100 15.49 1.60 -1.02
N GLU A 101 14.86 0.44 -0.82
CA GLU A 101 15.01 -0.74 -1.66
C GLU A 101 13.64 -1.37 -1.92
N LEU A 102 13.35 -1.71 -3.18
CA LEU A 102 12.10 -2.37 -3.56
C LEU A 102 12.10 -3.82 -3.08
N LEU A 103 11.16 -4.18 -2.21
CA LEU A 103 10.93 -5.57 -1.80
C LEU A 103 10.09 -6.34 -2.83
N GLY A 104 9.17 -5.66 -3.49
CA GLY A 104 8.29 -6.26 -4.49
C GLY A 104 7.04 -5.44 -4.78
N SER A 105 6.25 -5.92 -5.72
CA SER A 105 4.97 -5.31 -6.09
C SER A 105 3.86 -6.34 -5.97
N ILE A 106 2.73 -5.95 -5.43
CA ILE A 106 1.59 -6.83 -5.19
C ILE A 106 0.31 -6.28 -5.80
N TYR A 107 -0.61 -7.18 -6.10
CA TYR A 107 -2.00 -6.88 -6.46
C TYR A 107 -2.88 -7.19 -5.26
N PRO A 108 -3.44 -6.19 -4.54
CA PRO A 108 -4.25 -6.44 -3.34
C PRO A 108 -5.60 -7.09 -3.66
N SER A 109 -6.18 -6.80 -4.83
CA SER A 109 -7.50 -7.29 -5.23
C SER A 109 -7.62 -7.52 -6.74
N PRO A 110 -6.81 -8.44 -7.35
CA PRO A 110 -6.69 -8.57 -8.80
C PRO A 110 -7.96 -9.11 -9.49
N GLY A 111 -8.95 -9.57 -8.72
CA GLY A 111 -10.22 -10.05 -9.24
C GLY A 111 -11.12 -8.94 -9.83
N TYR A 112 -10.94 -7.70 -9.38
CA TYR A 112 -11.75 -6.57 -9.84
C TYR A 112 -11.01 -5.23 -9.87
N SER A 113 -9.80 -5.14 -9.35
CA SER A 113 -9.00 -3.91 -9.35
C SER A 113 -7.71 -4.09 -10.11
N ASN A 114 -7.26 -3.01 -10.77
CA ASN A 114 -5.93 -2.94 -11.38
C ASN A 114 -4.87 -2.34 -10.44
N GLU A 115 -5.21 -2.09 -9.18
CA GLU A 115 -4.28 -1.54 -8.21
C GLU A 115 -3.02 -2.39 -8.07
N VAL A 116 -1.87 -1.72 -8.12
CA VAL A 116 -0.57 -2.28 -7.77
C VAL A 116 -0.02 -1.51 -6.59
N ILE A 117 0.47 -2.22 -5.57
CA ILE A 117 1.17 -1.61 -4.44
C ILE A 117 2.65 -2.00 -4.52
N HIS A 118 3.52 -1.01 -4.63
CA HIS A 118 4.97 -1.17 -4.58
C HIS A 118 5.43 -1.11 -3.13
N ILE A 119 6.04 -2.17 -2.63
CA ILE A 119 6.47 -2.27 -1.23
C ILE A 119 7.99 -2.11 -1.16
N TYR A 120 8.43 -1.16 -0.37
CA TYR A 120 9.83 -0.84 -0.15
C TYR A 120 10.24 -1.14 1.30
N ILE A 121 11.53 -1.35 1.51
CA ILE A 121 12.18 -1.27 2.82
C ILE A 121 13.03 -0.01 2.85
N ALA A 122 13.02 0.71 3.97
CA ALA A 122 13.85 1.89 4.17
C ALA A 122 14.64 1.81 5.48
N LYS A 123 15.91 2.21 5.46
CA LYS A 123 16.61 2.62 6.68
C LYS A 123 16.27 4.08 6.92
N VAL A 124 15.75 4.38 8.12
CA VAL A 124 15.36 5.75 8.43
C VAL A 124 16.52 6.55 9.03
N GLY A 125 16.54 7.83 8.69
CA GLY A 125 17.51 8.81 9.15
C GLY A 125 16.92 9.80 10.13
N SER A 126 17.10 11.09 9.82
CA SER A 126 16.65 12.19 10.69
C SER A 126 15.13 12.25 10.78
N TYR A 127 14.64 12.59 11.97
CA TYR A 127 13.26 13.00 12.18
C TYR A 127 13.12 14.49 11.83
N VAL A 128 12.22 14.82 10.93
CA VAL A 128 11.97 16.19 10.45
C VAL A 128 10.55 16.67 10.76
N GLY A 129 9.74 15.83 11.38
CA GLY A 129 8.34 16.11 11.73
C GLY A 129 7.35 15.51 10.74
N GLN A 130 6.20 15.06 11.24
CA GLN A 130 5.06 14.60 10.42
C GLN A 130 4.42 15.79 9.69
N ASN A 131 3.90 15.54 8.50
CA ASN A 131 3.15 16.51 7.70
C ASN A 131 1.97 15.79 7.01
N THR A 132 1.09 15.18 7.82
CA THR A 132 -0.09 14.46 7.35
C THR A 132 -1.12 15.41 6.73
N GLU A 133 -1.98 14.89 5.87
CA GLU A 133 -3.10 15.66 5.33
C GLU A 133 -4.08 16.05 6.46
N PRO A 134 -4.82 17.17 6.33
CA PRO A 134 -5.69 17.67 7.40
C PRO A 134 -6.79 16.72 7.87
N ASP A 135 -7.19 15.78 7.02
CA ASP A 135 -8.20 14.74 7.28
C ASP A 135 -7.59 13.42 7.76
N GLU A 136 -6.27 13.36 7.94
CA GLU A 136 -5.56 12.18 8.42
C GLU A 136 -5.25 12.29 9.92
N ASN A 137 -5.71 11.31 10.68
CA ASN A 137 -5.35 11.15 12.10
C ASN A 137 -4.48 9.89 12.26
N ILE A 138 -3.18 10.10 12.12
CA ILE A 138 -2.16 9.03 12.11
C ILE A 138 -1.36 9.07 13.40
N LYS A 139 -1.27 7.91 14.07
CA LYS A 139 -0.41 7.69 15.25
C LYS A 139 0.76 6.79 14.89
N VAL A 140 1.96 7.25 15.15
CA VAL A 140 3.19 6.48 14.90
C VAL A 140 3.45 5.49 16.04
N ILE A 141 3.74 4.24 15.69
CA ILE A 141 4.00 3.14 16.61
C ILE A 141 5.36 2.51 16.27
N TYR A 142 6.19 2.31 17.28
CA TYR A 142 7.51 1.68 17.14
C TYR A 142 7.47 0.29 17.78
N LEU A 143 7.82 -0.73 17.01
CA LEU A 143 7.85 -2.12 17.47
C LEU A 143 9.13 -2.82 17.00
N PRO A 144 9.75 -3.70 17.81
CA PRO A 144 10.69 -4.67 17.30
C PRO A 144 10.07 -5.46 16.14
N LEU A 145 10.84 -5.75 15.09
CA LEU A 145 10.33 -6.48 13.92
C LEU A 145 9.73 -7.85 14.32
N ASP A 146 10.38 -8.54 15.27
CA ASP A 146 9.88 -9.83 15.79
C ASP A 146 8.50 -9.69 16.44
N ASP A 147 8.25 -8.59 17.17
CA ASP A 147 6.94 -8.33 17.80
C ASP A 147 5.87 -8.01 16.75
N ALA A 148 6.23 -7.24 15.72
CA ALA A 148 5.31 -6.97 14.61
C ALA A 148 4.91 -8.27 13.88
N VAL A 149 5.86 -9.17 13.62
CA VAL A 149 5.58 -10.49 13.03
C VAL A 149 4.75 -11.37 13.97
N LYS A 150 5.00 -11.30 15.29
CA LYS A 150 4.14 -11.98 16.28
C LYS A 150 2.70 -11.46 16.23
N MET A 151 2.51 -10.14 16.09
CA MET A 151 1.17 -9.55 15.96
C MET A 151 0.42 -10.01 14.70
N ILE A 152 1.12 -10.34 13.60
CA ILE A 152 0.52 -10.99 12.43
C ILE A 152 -0.03 -12.38 12.80
N LYS A 153 0.79 -13.22 13.47
CA LYS A 153 0.38 -14.55 13.93
C LYS A 153 -0.80 -14.50 14.89
N GLU A 154 -0.85 -13.47 15.73
CA GLU A 154 -1.95 -13.19 16.65
C GLU A 154 -3.18 -12.53 15.99
N ARG A 155 -3.16 -12.30 14.67
CA ARG A 155 -4.22 -11.66 13.88
C ARG A 155 -4.55 -10.24 14.32
N LYS A 156 -3.62 -9.54 14.95
CA LYS A 156 -3.74 -8.14 15.36
C LYS A 156 -3.42 -7.21 14.18
N ILE A 157 -2.42 -7.55 13.36
CA ILE A 157 -2.16 -6.89 12.08
C ILE A 157 -2.97 -7.63 11.01
N LYS A 158 -3.84 -6.89 10.30
CA LYS A 158 -4.80 -7.43 9.33
C LYS A 158 -4.65 -6.83 7.94
N ASP A 159 -3.94 -5.71 7.82
CA ASP A 159 -3.73 -5.03 6.55
C ASP A 159 -2.78 -5.83 5.65
N ALA A 160 -3.22 -6.09 4.41
CA ALA A 160 -2.53 -6.99 3.48
C ALA A 160 -1.11 -6.51 3.12
N LYS A 161 -0.95 -5.23 2.75
CA LYS A 161 0.36 -4.67 2.39
C LYS A 161 1.35 -4.72 3.55
N THR A 162 0.85 -4.48 4.76
CA THR A 162 1.64 -4.53 6.00
C THR A 162 2.11 -5.95 6.30
N ILE A 163 1.21 -6.94 6.19
CA ILE A 163 1.56 -8.35 6.37
C ILE A 163 2.65 -8.75 5.36
N VAL A 164 2.46 -8.42 4.08
CA VAL A 164 3.42 -8.78 3.03
C VAL A 164 4.76 -8.07 3.27
N GLY A 165 4.76 -6.75 3.51
CA GLY A 165 5.97 -5.97 3.74
C GLY A 165 6.79 -6.47 4.93
N LEU A 166 6.14 -6.69 6.07
CA LEU A 166 6.79 -7.21 7.27
C LEU A 166 7.34 -8.62 7.07
N MET A 167 6.59 -9.50 6.40
CA MET A 167 7.04 -10.87 6.15
C MET A 167 8.19 -10.94 5.15
N LEU A 168 8.17 -10.12 4.08
CA LEU A 168 9.31 -10.02 3.16
C LEU A 168 10.55 -9.49 3.88
N THR A 169 10.41 -8.41 4.64
CA THR A 169 11.51 -7.87 5.46
C THR A 169 12.08 -8.92 6.40
N TYR A 170 11.21 -9.63 7.11
CA TYR A 170 11.60 -10.65 8.07
C TYR A 170 12.35 -11.84 7.42
N THR A 171 11.98 -12.21 6.20
CA THR A 171 12.60 -13.36 5.51
C THR A 171 13.88 -13.01 4.76
N LEU A 172 14.03 -11.76 4.29
CA LEU A 172 15.15 -11.35 3.46
C LEU A 172 16.30 -10.69 4.24
N PHE A 173 16.00 -10.08 5.40
CA PHE A 173 16.96 -9.24 6.14
C PHE A 173 17.23 -9.72 7.59
N ARG A 174 16.93 -10.97 7.89
CA ARG A 174 17.23 -11.60 9.17
C ARG A 174 18.44 -12.54 9.11
#